data_4f54f0546918263c68d43aafabe71090
#
_entry.id   4f54f0546918263c68d43aafabe71090
#
_cell.length_a   1.000
_cell.length_b   1.000
_cell.length_c   1.000
_cell.angle_alpha   90.00
_cell.angle_beta   90.00
_cell.angle_gamma   90.00
#
_symmetry.space_group_name_H-M   'P 1'
#
loop_
_entity.id
_entity.type
_entity.pdbx_description
1 polymer ?
#
loop_
_entity_poly.entity_id
_entity_poly.type
_entity_poly.pdbx_seq_one_letter_code
_entity_poly.pdbx_strand_id
1 'polypeptide(L)'
;MSTDSKRLIWLDLEMTGLDTFNDTIIEIATVVTDGNLSVIAEGPSLAIHQDDTILDAMDNWNKKTHSQSGLLKRVRKSNLTIADAENMTLSFLKKITNKEESPMCGNTICQDRRFLARQMPQLESHFNYRNLD
;
A
#
# COMPACT_ATOMS: atom_id res chain seq x y z
N MET A 1 -25.28 -16.06 -3.00
CA MET A 1 -23.95 -15.67 -3.49
C MET A 1 -22.98 -16.81 -3.32
N SER A 2 -22.25 -17.10 -4.35
CA SER A 2 -21.28 -18.17 -4.26
C SER A 2 -20.08 -17.74 -3.41
N THR A 3 -19.39 -18.71 -2.82
CA THR A 3 -18.15 -18.50 -2.10
C THR A 3 -17.04 -17.97 -3.00
N ASP A 4 -17.22 -18.09 -4.32
CA ASP A 4 -16.26 -17.58 -5.30
C ASP A 4 -16.22 -16.06 -5.36
N SER A 5 -17.21 -15.40 -4.74
CA SER A 5 -17.22 -13.94 -4.66
C SER A 5 -16.22 -13.38 -3.66
N LYS A 6 -15.67 -14.22 -2.76
CA LYS A 6 -14.65 -13.78 -1.82
C LYS A 6 -13.36 -13.43 -2.54
N ARG A 7 -12.91 -12.20 -2.34
CA ARG A 7 -11.70 -11.69 -2.95
C ARG A 7 -10.68 -11.32 -1.89
N LEU A 8 -9.42 -11.53 -2.23
CA LEU A 8 -8.30 -11.19 -1.37
C LEU A 8 -7.63 -9.95 -1.95
N ILE A 9 -7.38 -8.98 -1.08
CA ILE A 9 -6.65 -7.77 -1.47
C ILE A 9 -5.23 -7.88 -0.96
N TRP A 10 -4.29 -8.03 -1.88
CA TRP A 10 -2.87 -8.07 -1.59
C TRP A 10 -2.31 -6.66 -1.66
N LEU A 11 -1.62 -6.26 -0.61
CA LEU A 11 -1.10 -4.91 -0.47
C LEU A 11 0.37 -4.97 -0.08
N ASP A 12 1.15 -4.10 -0.71
CA ASP A 12 2.56 -3.93 -0.40
C ASP A 12 2.86 -2.43 -0.32
N LEU A 13 3.51 -2.03 0.79
CA LEU A 13 3.95 -0.67 1.00
C LEU A 13 5.47 -0.62 1.06
N GLU A 14 6.04 0.50 0.58
CA GLU A 14 7.39 0.89 0.92
C GLU A 14 7.31 2.17 1.74
N MET A 15 8.14 2.25 2.76
CA MET A 15 8.17 3.37 3.71
C MET A 15 9.60 3.87 3.89
N THR A 16 9.74 5.05 4.47
CA THR A 16 11.05 5.62 4.80
C THR A 16 11.74 4.91 5.97
N GLY A 17 11.00 4.14 6.73
CA GLY A 17 11.47 3.37 7.87
C GLY A 17 10.30 2.64 8.51
N LEU A 18 10.49 2.13 9.72
CA LEU A 18 9.49 1.31 10.41
C LEU A 18 8.74 2.03 11.53
N ASP A 19 9.07 3.29 11.78
CA ASP A 19 8.40 4.10 12.81
C ASP A 19 7.12 4.69 12.24
N THR A 20 5.96 4.19 12.68
CA THR A 20 4.67 4.64 12.15
C THR A 20 4.36 6.11 12.45
N PHE A 21 5.02 6.73 13.41
CA PHE A 21 4.84 8.15 13.73
C PHE A 21 5.74 9.07 12.93
N ASN A 22 6.98 8.67 12.70
CA ASN A 22 7.98 9.53 12.08
C ASN A 22 8.29 9.18 10.63
N ASP A 23 8.01 7.94 10.23
CA ASP A 23 8.22 7.50 8.85
C ASP A 23 6.95 7.61 8.02
N THR A 24 7.11 7.61 6.71
CA THR A 24 6.01 7.84 5.78
C THR A 24 6.00 6.82 4.66
N ILE A 25 4.81 6.57 4.12
CA ILE A 25 4.61 5.70 2.96
C ILE A 25 5.16 6.43 1.72
N ILE A 26 5.98 5.75 0.94
CA ILE A 26 6.54 6.26 -0.31
C ILE A 26 6.15 5.45 -1.55
N GLU A 27 5.58 4.27 -1.35
CA GLU A 27 5.03 3.48 -2.47
C GLU A 27 3.89 2.61 -1.96
N ILE A 28 2.86 2.45 -2.80
CA ILE A 28 1.77 1.52 -2.54
C ILE A 28 1.43 0.76 -3.81
N ALA A 29 1.25 -0.55 -3.69
CA ALA A 29 0.81 -1.42 -4.77
C ALA A 29 -0.24 -2.39 -4.26
N THR A 30 -1.22 -2.71 -5.09
CA THR A 30 -2.30 -3.64 -4.74
C THR A 30 -2.57 -4.59 -5.89
N VAL A 31 -2.99 -5.82 -5.53
CA VAL A 31 -3.46 -6.83 -6.46
C VAL A 31 -4.68 -7.50 -5.83
N VAL A 32 -5.71 -7.74 -6.60
CA VAL A 32 -6.90 -8.47 -6.13
C VAL A 32 -6.91 -9.87 -6.76
N THR A 33 -7.05 -10.88 -5.91
CA THR A 33 -7.16 -12.28 -6.35
C THR A 33 -8.44 -12.89 -5.82
N ASP A 34 -8.80 -14.05 -6.37
CA ASP A 34 -9.80 -14.91 -5.74
C ASP A 34 -9.15 -15.74 -4.62
N GLY A 35 -9.93 -16.58 -3.97
CA GLY A 35 -9.44 -17.44 -2.88
C GLY A 35 -8.44 -18.51 -3.33
N ASN A 36 -8.35 -18.78 -4.61
CA ASN A 36 -7.41 -19.73 -5.22
C ASN A 36 -6.15 -19.05 -5.76
N LEU A 37 -5.97 -17.76 -5.46
CA LEU A 37 -4.83 -16.95 -5.88
C LEU A 37 -4.78 -16.64 -7.38
N SER A 38 -5.89 -16.78 -8.08
CA SER A 38 -5.98 -16.32 -9.46
C SER A 38 -6.18 -14.81 -9.48
N VAL A 39 -5.36 -14.10 -10.25
CA VAL A 39 -5.41 -12.64 -10.32
C VAL A 39 -6.70 -12.20 -11.00
N ILE A 40 -7.49 -11.39 -10.31
CA ILE A 40 -8.70 -10.77 -10.87
C ILE A 40 -8.35 -9.43 -11.50
N ALA A 41 -7.55 -8.62 -10.80
CA ALA A 41 -7.13 -7.31 -11.31
C ALA A 41 -5.85 -6.87 -10.60
N GLU A 42 -5.00 -6.18 -11.35
CA GLU A 42 -3.83 -5.51 -10.79
C GLU A 42 -4.16 -4.03 -10.58
N GLY A 43 -3.90 -3.56 -9.38
CA GLY A 43 -4.10 -2.17 -9.05
C GLY A 43 -2.94 -1.29 -9.49
N PRO A 44 -3.08 0.01 -9.29
CA PRO A 44 -1.99 0.91 -9.58
C PRO A 44 -0.81 0.68 -8.63
N SER A 45 0.40 0.81 -9.16
CA SER A 45 1.62 0.88 -8.37
C SER A 45 2.05 2.34 -8.35
N LEU A 46 2.00 2.96 -7.17
CA LEU A 46 2.08 4.41 -7.04
C LEU A 46 3.25 4.80 -6.15
N ALA A 47 4.18 5.59 -6.70
CA ALA A 47 5.20 6.28 -5.92
C ALA A 47 4.62 7.61 -5.42
N ILE A 48 4.84 7.92 -4.16
CA ILE A 48 4.31 9.11 -3.49
C ILE A 48 5.46 10.10 -3.32
N HIS A 49 5.24 11.34 -3.71
CA HIS A 49 6.29 12.36 -3.63
C HIS A 49 6.68 12.63 -2.18
N GLN A 50 7.99 12.72 -1.96
CA GLN A 50 8.58 13.20 -0.71
C GLN A 50 9.76 14.10 -1.02
N ASP A 51 9.98 15.10 -0.16
CA ASP A 51 11.08 16.03 -0.30
C ASP A 51 12.41 15.37 0.06
N ASP A 52 13.49 15.90 -0.50
CA ASP A 52 14.85 15.41 -0.24
C ASP A 52 15.18 15.40 1.26
N THR A 53 14.66 16.37 2.01
CA THR A 53 14.86 16.43 3.47
C THR A 53 14.41 15.15 4.16
N ILE A 54 13.25 14.63 3.75
CA ILE A 54 12.70 13.40 4.31
C ILE A 54 13.50 12.19 3.83
N LEU A 55 13.82 12.15 2.53
CA LEU A 55 14.56 11.04 1.95
C LEU A 55 16.00 10.96 2.48
N ASP A 56 16.63 12.10 2.72
CA ASP A 56 18.00 12.16 3.27
C ASP A 56 18.03 11.76 4.74
N ALA A 57 16.92 11.87 5.45
CA ALA A 57 16.83 11.46 6.86
C ALA A 57 16.67 9.95 7.04
N MET A 58 16.44 9.19 5.97
CA MET A 58 16.36 7.72 6.05
C MET A 58 17.68 7.13 6.53
N ASP A 59 17.60 5.98 7.20
CA ASP A 59 18.82 5.24 7.56
C ASP A 59 19.54 4.71 6.31
N ASN A 60 20.80 4.30 6.51
CA ASN A 60 21.64 3.86 5.39
C ASN A 60 21.09 2.65 4.66
N TRP A 61 20.46 1.73 5.39
CA TRP A 61 19.90 0.52 4.80
C TRP A 61 18.73 0.86 3.87
N ASN A 62 17.82 1.72 4.33
CA ASN A 62 16.67 2.15 3.53
C ASN A 62 17.09 2.97 2.33
N LYS A 63 18.04 3.90 2.50
CA LYS A 63 18.59 4.68 1.38
C LYS A 63 19.16 3.78 0.30
N LYS A 64 19.97 2.79 0.69
CA LYS A 64 20.61 1.88 -0.24
C LYS A 64 19.58 1.01 -0.95
N THR A 65 18.67 0.42 -0.19
CA THR A 65 17.66 -0.49 -0.73
C THR A 65 16.74 0.22 -1.72
N HIS A 66 16.21 1.38 -1.35
CA HIS A 66 15.29 2.12 -2.23
C HIS A 66 16.01 2.78 -3.41
N SER A 67 17.27 3.16 -3.24
CA SER A 67 18.08 3.66 -4.34
C SER A 67 18.35 2.57 -5.37
N GLN A 68 18.72 1.36 -4.92
CA GLN A 68 19.00 0.24 -5.82
C GLN A 68 17.77 -0.22 -6.60
N SER A 69 16.59 -0.14 -6.03
CA SER A 69 15.35 -0.49 -6.71
C SER A 69 14.85 0.59 -7.67
N GLY A 70 15.47 1.77 -7.66
CA GLY A 70 15.01 2.93 -8.44
C GLY A 70 13.84 3.66 -7.80
N LEU A 71 13.40 3.25 -6.62
CA LEU A 71 12.24 3.84 -5.95
C LEU A 71 12.46 5.31 -5.61
N LEU A 72 13.63 5.68 -5.08
CA LEU A 72 13.90 7.07 -4.70
C LEU A 72 13.75 8.02 -5.89
N LYS A 73 14.20 7.59 -7.07
CA LYS A 73 14.06 8.37 -8.29
C LYS A 73 12.59 8.55 -8.65
N ARG A 74 11.79 7.49 -8.55
CA ARG A 74 10.34 7.55 -8.82
C ARG A 74 9.61 8.44 -7.81
N VAL A 75 9.99 8.38 -6.54
CA VAL A 75 9.43 9.21 -5.47
C VAL A 75 9.71 10.69 -5.73
N ARG A 76 10.96 11.05 -6.08
CA ARG A 76 11.31 12.43 -6.38
C ARG A 76 10.57 13.00 -7.58
N LYS A 77 10.32 12.17 -8.59
CA LYS A 77 9.61 12.57 -9.81
C LYS A 77 8.10 12.57 -9.67
N SER A 78 7.57 11.90 -8.66
CA SER A 78 6.14 11.79 -8.49
C SER A 78 5.52 13.13 -8.09
N ASN A 79 4.28 13.35 -8.56
CA ASN A 79 3.46 14.49 -8.15
C ASN A 79 2.33 14.06 -7.20
N LEU A 80 2.28 12.77 -6.82
CA LEU A 80 1.20 12.25 -5.99
C LEU A 80 1.46 12.54 -4.53
N THR A 81 0.43 13.02 -3.85
CA THR A 81 0.41 13.09 -2.38
C THR A 81 -0.07 11.76 -1.82
N ILE A 82 0.06 11.60 -0.49
CA ILE A 82 -0.52 10.44 0.20
C ILE A 82 -2.02 10.35 -0.05
N ALA A 83 -2.72 11.49 0.01
CA ALA A 83 -4.16 11.53 -0.26
C ALA A 83 -4.51 11.13 -1.69
N ASP A 84 -3.71 11.54 -2.67
CA ASP A 84 -3.91 11.15 -4.07
C ASP A 84 -3.76 9.64 -4.24
N ALA A 85 -2.70 9.06 -3.65
CA ALA A 85 -2.46 7.63 -3.73
C ALA A 85 -3.55 6.82 -3.02
N GLU A 86 -4.01 7.29 -1.87
CA GLU A 86 -5.15 6.69 -1.17
C GLU A 86 -6.39 6.67 -2.05
N ASN A 87 -6.74 7.81 -2.63
CA ASN A 87 -7.94 7.94 -3.45
C ASN A 87 -7.87 7.07 -4.72
N MET A 88 -6.72 7.03 -5.38
CA MET A 88 -6.55 6.22 -6.59
C MET A 88 -6.66 4.73 -6.27
N THR A 89 -6.03 4.28 -5.19
CA THR A 89 -6.08 2.89 -4.75
C THR A 89 -7.50 2.51 -4.32
N LEU A 90 -8.15 3.35 -3.53
CA LEU A 90 -9.50 3.11 -3.06
C LEU A 90 -10.51 3.07 -4.22
N SER A 91 -10.39 3.97 -5.19
CA SER A 91 -11.23 3.97 -6.39
C SER A 91 -11.11 2.67 -7.17
N PHE A 92 -9.88 2.16 -7.31
CA PHE A 92 -9.64 0.88 -7.95
C PHE A 92 -10.34 -0.25 -7.18
N LEU A 93 -10.15 -0.32 -5.87
CA LEU A 93 -10.70 -1.40 -5.04
C LEU A 93 -12.23 -1.38 -4.99
N LYS A 94 -12.84 -0.21 -4.94
CA LYS A 94 -14.31 -0.07 -4.89
C LYS A 94 -15.02 -0.63 -6.11
N LYS A 95 -14.32 -0.72 -7.25
CA LYS A 95 -14.89 -1.26 -8.49
C LYS A 95 -15.02 -2.77 -8.48
N ILE A 96 -14.20 -3.45 -7.65
CA ILE A 96 -14.05 -4.91 -7.72
C ILE A 96 -14.15 -5.60 -6.35
N THR A 97 -14.28 -4.84 -5.27
CA THR A 97 -14.43 -5.36 -3.92
C THR A 97 -15.47 -4.56 -3.16
N ASN A 98 -16.04 -5.16 -2.12
CA ASN A 98 -17.01 -4.51 -1.25
C ASN A 98 -16.35 -4.08 0.06
N LYS A 99 -16.86 -2.99 0.63
CA LYS A 99 -16.35 -2.46 1.90
C LYS A 99 -16.44 -3.53 3.00
N GLU A 100 -15.37 -3.66 3.77
CA GLU A 100 -15.26 -4.55 4.94
C GLU A 100 -15.38 -6.03 4.65
N GLU A 101 -15.30 -6.43 3.39
CA GLU A 101 -15.48 -7.82 3.00
C GLU A 101 -14.17 -8.58 2.83
N SER A 102 -13.18 -7.96 2.18
CA SER A 102 -11.90 -8.60 1.87
C SER A 102 -10.86 -8.37 2.95
N PRO A 103 -10.11 -9.41 3.34
CA PRO A 103 -8.99 -9.25 4.26
C PRO A 103 -7.83 -8.52 3.60
N MET A 104 -6.96 -7.96 4.42
CA MET A 104 -5.70 -7.39 3.97
C MET A 104 -4.63 -8.48 3.96
N CYS A 105 -4.07 -8.75 2.79
CA CYS A 105 -3.11 -9.83 2.57
C CYS A 105 -1.75 -9.27 2.18
N GLY A 106 -0.69 -9.89 2.67
CA GLY A 106 0.66 -9.49 2.29
C GLY A 106 1.70 -10.05 3.24
N ASN A 107 2.96 -9.76 2.94
CA ASN A 107 4.09 -10.16 3.76
C ASN A 107 4.27 -9.15 4.90
N THR A 108 4.32 -9.63 6.14
CA THR A 108 4.42 -8.77 7.33
C THR A 108 3.32 -7.71 7.36
N ILE A 109 2.13 -8.11 6.96
CA ILE A 109 1.03 -7.18 6.62
C ILE A 109 0.55 -6.34 7.81
N CYS A 110 0.73 -6.80 9.03
CA CYS A 110 0.31 -6.03 10.21
C CYS A 110 1.08 -4.71 10.32
N GLN A 111 2.34 -4.70 9.90
CA GLN A 111 3.15 -3.48 9.89
C GLN A 111 2.63 -2.50 8.82
N ASP A 112 2.35 -2.99 7.63
CA ASP A 112 1.76 -2.19 6.56
C ASP A 112 0.41 -1.61 6.99
N ARG A 113 -0.40 -2.42 7.67
CA ARG A 113 -1.71 -1.98 8.14
C ARG A 113 -1.61 -0.82 9.14
N ARG A 114 -0.59 -0.81 10.00
CA ARG A 114 -0.37 0.29 10.95
C ARG A 114 -0.10 1.61 10.23
N PHE A 115 0.74 1.57 9.19
CA PHE A 115 1.01 2.74 8.35
C PHE A 115 -0.26 3.19 7.64
N LEU A 116 -1.02 2.25 7.10
CA LEU A 116 -2.26 2.54 6.40
C LEU A 116 -3.29 3.21 7.32
N ALA A 117 -3.49 2.67 8.50
CA ALA A 117 -4.47 3.20 9.46
C ALA A 117 -4.13 4.65 9.85
N ARG A 118 -2.85 4.98 9.93
CA ARG A 118 -2.41 6.31 10.31
C ARG A 118 -2.42 7.30 9.14
N GLN A 119 -1.98 6.87 7.97
CA GLN A 119 -1.76 7.78 6.84
C GLN A 119 -2.82 7.69 5.75
N MET A 120 -3.51 6.57 5.66
CA MET A 120 -4.58 6.34 4.66
C MET A 120 -5.80 5.69 5.33
N PRO A 121 -6.43 6.38 6.28
CA PRO A 121 -7.50 5.77 7.08
C PRO A 121 -8.74 5.38 6.27
N GLN A 122 -9.06 6.10 5.20
CA GLN A 122 -10.19 5.76 4.35
C GLN A 122 -9.95 4.46 3.60
N LEU A 123 -8.73 4.27 3.11
CA LEU A 123 -8.34 3.03 2.44
C LEU A 123 -8.34 1.88 3.44
N GLU A 124 -7.75 2.07 4.62
CA GLU A 124 -7.69 1.04 5.64
C GLU A 124 -9.10 0.56 6.04
N SER A 125 -10.05 1.47 6.17
CA SER A 125 -11.43 1.14 6.55
C SER A 125 -12.20 0.35 5.48
N HIS A 126 -11.70 0.29 4.26
CA HIS A 126 -12.31 -0.52 3.19
C HIS A 126 -12.06 -2.02 3.38
N PHE A 127 -11.01 -2.39 4.12
CA PHE A 127 -10.66 -3.78 4.36
C PHE A 127 -11.48 -4.38 5.51
N ASN A 128 -11.68 -5.71 5.44
CA ASN A 128 -12.12 -6.46 6.61
C ASN A 128 -11.04 -6.36 7.70
N TYR A 129 -11.42 -6.53 8.97
CA TYR A 129 -10.47 -6.45 10.09
C TYR A 129 -9.41 -7.55 10.10
N ARG A 130 -9.61 -8.60 9.32
CA ARG A 130 -8.70 -9.76 9.27
C ARG A 130 -7.49 -9.46 8.39
N ASN A 131 -6.37 -9.99 8.83
CA ASN A 131 -5.11 -9.94 8.08
C ASN A 131 -4.71 -11.35 7.68
N LEU A 132 -4.15 -11.48 6.49
CA LEU A 132 -3.62 -12.74 5.98
C LEU A 132 -2.15 -12.53 5.63
N ASP A 133 -1.28 -13.01 6.52
CA ASP A 133 0.18 -12.85 6.37
C ASP A 133 0.76 -14.06 5.63
#